data_66a5a268875fba64a27dfc635033540e
#
_entry.id   66a5a268875fba64a27dfc635033540e
#
_cell.length_a   1.000
_cell.length_b   1.000
_cell.length_c   1.000
_cell.angle_alpha   90.00
_cell.angle_beta   90.00
_cell.angle_gamma   90.00
#
_symmetry.space_group_name_H-M   'P 1'
#
loop_
_entity.id
_entity.type
_entity.pdbx_description
1 polymer ?
#
loop_
_entity_poly.entity_id
_entity_poly.type
_entity_poly.pdbx_seq_one_letter_code
_entity_poly.pdbx_strand_id
1 'polypeptide(L)'
;MENIVFENAALRIETATIGHDLSSMGETVPSFAYTADLSKPLALETADEVPLFLAVKGKLLIAMSVSAEEAMAEEVKAKLRIPFTQFNVDKKEVEAYIGPCLTFSHTAVDRPTIEKLYDMGYRAAAKRTSGVDFMDVPVLVLMQLRSFGIPMDHIHIGNYDTFENPELLYSKLRGDKKTNRSVAKLLG
;
A
#
# COMPACT_ATOMS: atom_id res chain seq x y z
N MET A 1 22.45 -6.52 3.04
CA MET A 1 21.30 -6.69 2.09
C MET A 1 20.93 -5.30 1.59
N GLU A 2 20.49 -5.16 0.36
CA GLU A 2 20.08 -3.87 -0.18
C GLU A 2 18.62 -3.57 0.22
N ASN A 3 18.26 -2.28 0.27
CA ASN A 3 16.86 -1.86 0.45
C ASN A 3 16.00 -2.32 -0.73
N ILE A 4 14.69 -2.50 -0.48
CA ILE A 4 13.72 -2.76 -1.54
C ILE A 4 13.44 -1.44 -2.24
N VAL A 5 13.71 -1.35 -3.53
CA VAL A 5 13.54 -0.12 -4.32
C VAL A 5 12.54 -0.35 -5.45
N PHE A 6 11.58 0.56 -5.57
CA PHE A 6 10.72 0.73 -6.74
C PHE A 6 10.91 2.12 -7.31
N GLU A 7 11.06 2.24 -8.62
CA GLU A 7 11.18 3.53 -9.30
C GLU A 7 10.53 3.48 -10.68
N ASN A 8 9.80 4.52 -11.01
CA ASN A 8 9.26 4.79 -12.33
C ASN A 8 9.39 6.28 -12.70
N ALA A 9 8.69 6.75 -13.73
CA ALA A 9 8.78 8.14 -14.19
C ALA A 9 8.18 9.17 -13.21
N ALA A 10 7.32 8.76 -12.27
CA ALA A 10 6.58 9.65 -11.37
C ALA A 10 7.08 9.61 -9.93
N LEU A 11 7.56 8.45 -9.44
CA LEU A 11 7.98 8.29 -8.06
C LEU A 11 9.12 7.30 -7.88
N ARG A 12 9.89 7.51 -6.82
CA ARG A 12 10.83 6.54 -6.27
C ARG A 12 10.42 6.20 -4.84
N ILE A 13 10.38 4.91 -4.54
CA ILE A 13 10.09 4.38 -3.20
C ILE A 13 11.24 3.50 -2.75
N GLU A 14 11.63 3.65 -1.50
CA GLU A 14 12.66 2.85 -0.87
C GLU A 14 12.13 2.32 0.47
N THR A 15 12.07 1.00 0.64
CA THR A 15 11.72 0.36 1.90
C THR A 15 12.97 -0.20 2.56
N ALA A 16 13.22 0.23 3.80
CA ALA A 16 14.34 -0.24 4.60
C ALA A 16 14.20 -1.73 4.90
N THR A 17 15.23 -2.50 4.57
CA THR A 17 15.37 -3.87 5.05
C THR A 17 16.00 -3.89 6.45
N ILE A 18 15.91 -5.02 7.17
CA ILE A 18 16.45 -5.17 8.51
C ILE A 18 17.95 -4.82 8.53
N GLY A 19 18.34 -3.93 9.43
CA GLY A 19 19.70 -3.43 9.56
C GLY A 19 20.02 -2.16 8.77
N HIS A 20 19.08 -1.69 7.95
CA HIS A 20 19.19 -0.40 7.25
C HIS A 20 18.33 0.66 7.92
N ASP A 21 18.77 1.91 7.85
CA ASP A 21 18.10 3.04 8.48
C ASP A 21 17.76 4.13 7.43
N LEU A 22 16.48 4.40 7.28
CA LEU A 22 15.95 5.50 6.48
C LEU A 22 15.31 6.59 7.37
N SER A 23 15.59 6.61 8.69
CA SER A 23 14.92 7.50 9.65
C SER A 23 15.13 8.99 9.35
N SER A 24 16.25 9.34 8.72
CA SER A 24 16.54 10.71 8.29
C SER A 24 15.87 11.11 6.98
N MET A 25 15.23 10.18 6.28
CA MET A 25 14.60 10.42 5.00
C MET A 25 13.09 10.57 5.15
N GLY A 26 12.54 11.68 4.65
CA GLY A 26 11.12 11.94 4.57
C GLY A 26 10.42 12.24 5.89
N GLU A 27 9.28 12.91 5.79
CA GLU A 27 8.38 13.15 6.91
C GLU A 27 7.55 11.89 7.19
N THR A 28 7.64 11.34 8.41
CA THR A 28 6.79 10.22 8.82
C THR A 28 5.37 10.70 8.99
N VAL A 29 4.44 10.05 8.30
CA VAL A 29 3.01 10.32 8.41
C VAL A 29 2.32 9.17 9.13
N PRO A 30 1.33 9.45 10.00
CA PRO A 30 0.74 8.41 10.85
C PRO A 30 -0.06 7.37 10.04
N SER A 31 -0.85 7.79 9.06
CA SER A 31 -1.65 6.88 8.24
C SER A 31 -2.00 7.42 6.86
N PHE A 32 -2.09 8.76 6.70
CA PHE A 32 -2.45 9.39 5.43
C PHE A 32 -1.89 10.79 5.36
N ALA A 33 -1.19 11.10 4.25
CA ALA A 33 -0.78 12.45 3.88
C ALA A 33 -0.63 12.60 2.37
N TYR A 34 -0.56 13.84 1.90
CA TYR A 34 -0.24 14.16 0.53
C TYR A 34 0.53 15.48 0.43
N THR A 35 1.33 15.63 -0.62
CA THR A 35 2.12 16.83 -0.90
C THR A 35 2.28 17.06 -2.39
N ALA A 36 2.37 18.33 -2.78
CA ALA A 36 2.78 18.75 -4.13
C ALA A 36 4.24 19.25 -4.15
N ASP A 37 4.93 19.22 -3.02
CA ASP A 37 6.31 19.67 -2.89
C ASP A 37 7.28 18.53 -3.27
N LEU A 38 7.98 18.68 -4.39
CA LEU A 38 8.97 17.73 -4.91
C LEU A 38 10.15 17.52 -3.95
N SER A 39 10.42 18.49 -3.08
CA SER A 39 11.51 18.39 -2.10
C SER A 39 11.13 17.65 -0.82
N LYS A 40 9.84 17.32 -0.65
CA LYS A 40 9.27 16.77 0.58
C LYS A 40 8.89 15.29 0.42
N PRO A 41 9.80 14.34 0.70
CA PRO A 41 9.46 12.92 0.72
C PRO A 41 8.48 12.62 1.86
N LEU A 42 7.59 11.65 1.63
CA LEU A 42 6.68 11.12 2.65
C LEU A 42 7.11 9.72 3.06
N ALA A 43 7.04 9.41 4.34
CA ALA A 43 7.40 8.11 4.87
C ALA A 43 6.24 7.46 5.65
N LEU A 44 6.07 6.16 5.46
CA LEU A 44 5.15 5.32 6.22
C LEU A 44 5.95 4.32 7.06
N GLU A 45 5.46 4.05 8.26
CA GLU A 45 5.93 2.96 9.09
C GLU A 45 4.81 1.93 9.24
N THR A 46 4.99 0.77 8.60
CA THR A 46 4.03 -0.34 8.60
C THR A 46 4.71 -1.62 9.08
N ALA A 47 3.96 -2.53 9.68
CA ALA A 47 4.44 -3.86 9.98
C ALA A 47 3.82 -4.87 9.00
N ASP A 48 2.49 -4.93 8.98
CA ASP A 48 1.71 -5.88 8.19
C ASP A 48 0.63 -5.19 7.35
N GLU A 49 0.30 -3.94 7.68
CA GLU A 49 -0.58 -3.09 6.89
C GLU A 49 0.04 -2.79 5.52
N VAL A 50 -0.82 -2.51 4.54
CA VAL A 50 -0.40 -2.15 3.19
C VAL A 50 0.13 -0.72 3.14
N PRO A 51 1.43 -0.48 2.91
CA PRO A 51 1.92 0.84 2.55
C PRO A 51 1.56 1.13 1.08
N LEU A 52 0.70 2.12 0.88
CA LEU A 52 0.21 2.54 -0.42
C LEU A 52 0.74 3.93 -0.75
N PHE A 53 1.40 4.05 -1.90
CA PHE A 53 1.86 5.33 -2.44
C PHE A 53 1.24 5.56 -3.82
N LEU A 54 0.78 6.80 -4.06
CA LEU A 54 0.31 7.23 -5.36
C LEU A 54 1.03 8.51 -5.77
N ALA A 55 1.34 8.64 -7.05
CA ALA A 55 1.96 9.85 -7.58
C ALA A 55 1.36 10.25 -8.92
N VAL A 56 1.29 11.56 -9.14
CA VAL A 56 1.18 12.17 -10.46
C VAL A 56 2.46 12.96 -10.69
N LYS A 57 3.20 12.62 -11.75
CA LYS A 57 4.51 13.18 -12.04
C LYS A 57 4.55 14.71 -11.91
N GLY A 58 5.49 15.21 -11.11
CA GLY A 58 5.69 16.65 -10.90
C GLY A 58 4.52 17.40 -10.21
N LYS A 59 3.47 16.70 -9.73
CA LYS A 59 2.24 17.35 -9.30
C LYS A 59 1.76 16.96 -7.90
N LEU A 60 1.80 15.66 -7.58
CA LEU A 60 1.19 15.15 -6.34
C LEU A 60 1.84 13.84 -5.90
N LEU A 61 2.15 13.73 -4.61
CA LEU A 61 2.48 12.48 -3.92
C LEU A 61 1.48 12.26 -2.80
N ILE A 62 0.99 11.02 -2.69
CA ILE A 62 0.11 10.57 -1.61
C ILE A 62 0.76 9.36 -0.95
N ALA A 63 0.75 9.32 0.37
CA ALA A 63 1.17 8.19 1.19
C ALA A 63 0.02 7.77 2.11
N MET A 64 -0.28 6.47 2.16
CA MET A 64 -1.37 5.91 2.95
C MET A 64 -0.99 4.53 3.51
N SER A 65 -1.14 4.32 4.81
CA SER A 65 -1.17 2.99 5.42
C SER A 65 -2.60 2.48 5.37
N VAL A 66 -2.80 1.23 4.95
CA VAL A 66 -4.14 0.63 4.80
C VAL A 66 -4.20 -0.69 5.56
N SER A 67 -4.99 -0.72 6.63
CA SER A 67 -5.32 -1.95 7.34
C SER A 67 -6.37 -2.77 6.59
N ALA A 68 -6.54 -4.03 6.99
CA ALA A 68 -7.61 -4.90 6.48
C ALA A 68 -9.01 -4.31 6.71
N GLU A 69 -9.22 -3.68 7.87
CA GLU A 69 -10.49 -3.04 8.23
C GLU A 69 -10.78 -1.83 7.36
N GLU A 70 -9.80 -0.95 7.15
CA GLU A 70 -9.92 0.22 6.28
C GLU A 70 -10.17 -0.18 4.82
N ALA A 71 -9.50 -1.24 4.33
CA ALA A 71 -9.76 -1.79 3.01
C ALA A 71 -11.20 -2.33 2.91
N MET A 72 -11.69 -3.06 3.91
CA MET A 72 -13.08 -3.55 3.95
C MET A 72 -14.13 -2.44 4.09
N ALA A 73 -13.76 -1.27 4.62
CA ALA A 73 -14.59 -0.08 4.70
C ALA A 73 -14.51 0.83 3.48
N GLU A 74 -13.75 0.45 2.44
CA GLU A 74 -13.48 1.24 1.23
C GLU A 74 -12.84 2.63 1.51
N GLU A 75 -12.12 2.76 2.62
CA GLU A 75 -11.51 4.04 3.02
C GLU A 75 -10.46 4.55 2.02
N VAL A 76 -9.82 3.66 1.26
CA VAL A 76 -8.86 4.04 0.20
C VAL A 76 -9.52 5.01 -0.77
N LYS A 77 -10.69 4.66 -1.30
CA LYS A 77 -11.43 5.51 -2.25
C LYS A 77 -11.91 6.81 -1.59
N ALA A 78 -12.35 6.75 -0.35
CA ALA A 78 -12.83 7.92 0.39
C ALA A 78 -11.70 8.93 0.62
N LYS A 79 -10.53 8.46 1.08
CA LYS A 79 -9.35 9.30 1.34
C LYS A 79 -8.80 9.94 0.06
N LEU A 80 -8.81 9.22 -1.07
CA LEU A 80 -8.30 9.74 -2.35
C LEU A 80 -9.16 10.87 -2.97
N ARG A 81 -10.44 10.97 -2.64
CA ARG A 81 -11.34 12.00 -3.23
C ARG A 81 -10.85 13.42 -2.98
N ILE A 82 -10.36 13.71 -1.78
CA ILE A 82 -9.93 15.06 -1.39
C ILE A 82 -8.74 15.53 -2.23
N PRO A 83 -7.55 14.87 -2.21
CA PRO A 83 -6.41 15.33 -2.99
C PRO A 83 -6.67 15.28 -4.49
N PHE A 84 -7.44 14.31 -4.99
CA PHE A 84 -7.78 14.24 -6.41
C PHE A 84 -8.62 15.42 -6.87
N THR A 85 -9.59 15.85 -6.06
CA THR A 85 -10.40 17.04 -6.35
C THR A 85 -9.56 18.30 -6.21
N GLN A 86 -8.80 18.45 -5.13
CA GLN A 86 -8.00 19.64 -4.83
C GLN A 86 -6.96 19.92 -5.91
N PHE A 87 -6.30 18.88 -6.44
CA PHE A 87 -5.24 18.99 -7.43
C PHE A 87 -5.74 18.72 -8.86
N ASN A 88 -7.04 18.60 -9.08
CA ASN A 88 -7.64 18.29 -10.38
C ASN A 88 -6.88 17.15 -11.09
N VAL A 89 -6.83 15.97 -10.44
CA VAL A 89 -6.05 14.83 -10.90
C VAL A 89 -6.80 14.07 -12.00
N ASP A 90 -6.16 13.88 -13.16
CA ASP A 90 -6.58 12.85 -14.10
C ASP A 90 -6.12 11.49 -13.57
N LYS A 91 -7.07 10.60 -13.32
CA LYS A 91 -6.80 9.26 -12.78
C LYS A 91 -5.94 8.40 -13.71
N LYS A 92 -5.92 8.71 -15.01
CA LYS A 92 -5.09 8.03 -16.00
C LYS A 92 -3.60 8.39 -15.92
N GLU A 93 -3.26 9.49 -15.22
CA GLU A 93 -1.88 9.93 -15.00
C GLU A 93 -1.30 9.43 -13.67
N VAL A 94 -2.11 8.70 -12.88
CA VAL A 94 -1.71 8.25 -11.55
C VAL A 94 -0.92 6.97 -11.64
N GLU A 95 0.26 6.97 -11.03
CA GLU A 95 1.03 5.77 -10.72
C GLU A 95 0.79 5.38 -9.25
N ALA A 96 0.54 4.10 -8.99
CA ALA A 96 0.32 3.57 -7.66
C ALA A 96 1.28 2.42 -7.35
N TYR A 97 1.79 2.38 -6.13
CA TYR A 97 2.62 1.30 -5.62
C TYR A 97 2.08 0.78 -4.28
N ILE A 98 1.81 -0.52 -4.25
CA ILE A 98 1.43 -1.30 -3.07
C ILE A 98 2.70 -1.98 -2.57
N GLY A 99 3.21 -1.55 -1.42
CA GLY A 99 4.49 -2.02 -0.89
C GLY A 99 4.39 -3.32 -0.08
N PRO A 100 5.48 -3.70 0.59
CA PRO A 100 5.53 -4.93 1.40
C PRO A 100 4.49 -4.95 2.52
N CYS A 101 3.73 -6.04 2.62
CA CYS A 101 2.65 -6.24 3.59
C CYS A 101 2.39 -7.74 3.81
N LEU A 102 1.40 -8.10 4.62
CA LEU A 102 0.92 -9.48 4.66
C LEU A 102 0.22 -9.86 3.36
N THR A 103 0.56 -11.04 2.83
CA THR A 103 -0.20 -11.65 1.73
C THR A 103 -1.36 -12.51 2.26
N PHE A 104 -2.18 -13.04 1.36
CA PHE A 104 -3.40 -13.77 1.74
C PHE A 104 -3.16 -14.98 2.64
N SER A 105 -2.00 -15.64 2.57
CA SER A 105 -1.69 -16.84 3.35
C SER A 105 -1.73 -16.64 4.88
N HIS A 106 -1.65 -15.38 5.32
CA HIS A 106 -1.63 -15.00 6.73
C HIS A 106 -2.86 -14.19 7.19
N THR A 107 -3.85 -14.01 6.31
CA THR A 107 -5.05 -13.20 6.58
C THR A 107 -6.32 -14.06 6.53
N ALA A 108 -6.35 -15.12 7.36
CA ALA A 108 -7.55 -15.96 7.52
C ALA A 108 -8.72 -15.13 8.04
N VAL A 109 -9.90 -15.32 7.43
CA VAL A 109 -11.13 -14.61 7.77
C VAL A 109 -12.31 -15.57 7.89
N ASP A 110 -13.40 -15.11 8.45
CA ASP A 110 -14.64 -15.86 8.52
C ASP A 110 -15.41 -15.84 7.19
N ARG A 111 -16.39 -16.73 7.08
CA ARG A 111 -17.23 -16.86 5.88
C ARG A 111 -18.03 -15.58 5.57
N PRO A 112 -18.65 -14.89 6.55
CA PRO A 112 -19.33 -13.63 6.31
C PRO A 112 -18.44 -12.55 5.66
N THR A 113 -17.15 -12.47 6.03
CA THR A 113 -16.20 -11.53 5.41
C THR A 113 -16.01 -11.83 3.91
N ILE A 114 -15.93 -13.10 3.53
CA ILE A 114 -15.84 -13.51 2.11
C ILE A 114 -17.13 -13.17 1.35
N GLU A 115 -18.28 -13.40 1.95
CA GLU A 115 -19.57 -13.06 1.34
C GLU A 115 -19.69 -11.55 1.11
N LYS A 116 -19.27 -10.76 2.08
CA LYS A 116 -19.20 -9.29 1.95
C LYS A 116 -18.28 -8.86 0.79
N LEU A 117 -17.10 -9.48 0.62
CA LEU A 117 -16.21 -9.21 -0.51
C LEU A 117 -16.90 -9.52 -1.87
N TYR A 118 -17.70 -10.59 -1.95
CA TYR A 118 -18.44 -10.92 -3.14
C TYR A 118 -19.53 -9.88 -3.44
N ASP A 119 -20.28 -9.47 -2.43
CA ASP A 119 -21.34 -8.45 -2.55
C ASP A 119 -20.77 -7.08 -2.96
N MET A 120 -19.57 -6.74 -2.49
CA MET A 120 -18.84 -5.53 -2.88
C MET A 120 -18.23 -5.63 -4.31
N GLY A 121 -18.26 -6.81 -4.94
CA GLY A 121 -17.65 -7.03 -6.26
C GLY A 121 -16.14 -7.33 -6.24
N TYR A 122 -15.54 -7.57 -5.08
CA TYR A 122 -14.09 -7.78 -4.90
C TYR A 122 -13.71 -9.26 -4.81
N ARG A 123 -14.31 -10.10 -5.64
CA ARG A 123 -14.08 -11.56 -5.65
C ARG A 123 -12.64 -11.99 -5.75
N ALA A 124 -11.80 -11.25 -6.49
CA ALA A 124 -10.39 -11.60 -6.65
C ALA A 124 -9.59 -11.51 -5.34
N ALA A 125 -10.05 -10.69 -4.38
CA ALA A 125 -9.45 -10.58 -3.06
C ALA A 125 -9.86 -11.71 -2.10
N ALA A 126 -10.87 -12.52 -2.46
CA ALA A 126 -11.28 -13.67 -1.69
C ALA A 126 -10.54 -14.93 -2.17
N LYS A 127 -9.88 -15.62 -1.25
CA LYS A 127 -9.15 -16.86 -1.52
C LYS A 127 -9.68 -17.97 -0.63
N ARG A 128 -9.63 -19.22 -1.12
CA ARG A 128 -9.93 -20.39 -0.30
C ARG A 128 -8.89 -21.48 -0.55
N THR A 129 -8.26 -21.93 0.52
CA THR A 129 -7.23 -22.97 0.47
C THR A 129 -7.46 -23.95 1.62
N SER A 130 -7.51 -25.26 1.32
CA SER A 130 -7.68 -26.33 2.32
C SER A 130 -8.89 -26.12 3.26
N GLY A 131 -9.98 -25.56 2.74
CA GLY A 131 -11.21 -25.31 3.52
C GLY A 131 -11.19 -24.03 4.36
N VAL A 132 -10.10 -23.31 4.42
CA VAL A 132 -9.96 -22.02 5.12
C VAL A 132 -10.16 -20.88 4.14
N ASP A 133 -10.92 -19.88 4.57
CA ASP A 133 -11.15 -18.65 3.82
C ASP A 133 -10.11 -17.58 4.20
N PHE A 134 -9.57 -16.88 3.20
CA PHE A 134 -8.54 -15.85 3.35
C PHE A 134 -8.93 -14.60 2.57
N MET A 135 -8.50 -13.44 3.05
CA MET A 135 -8.62 -12.16 2.37
C MET A 135 -7.25 -11.69 1.88
N ASP A 136 -7.14 -11.36 0.61
CA ASP A 136 -5.95 -10.79 -0.02
C ASP A 136 -6.04 -9.26 0.03
N VAL A 137 -5.52 -8.66 1.11
CA VAL A 137 -5.64 -7.21 1.35
C VAL A 137 -4.97 -6.38 0.25
N PRO A 138 -3.72 -6.67 -0.19
CA PRO A 138 -3.12 -5.95 -1.33
C PRO A 138 -3.96 -6.06 -2.61
N VAL A 139 -4.54 -7.23 -2.91
CA VAL A 139 -5.45 -7.38 -4.07
C VAL A 139 -6.74 -6.60 -3.86
N LEU A 140 -7.29 -6.53 -2.65
CA LEU A 140 -8.46 -5.70 -2.34
C LEU A 140 -8.19 -4.21 -2.59
N VAL A 141 -7.03 -3.72 -2.12
CA VAL A 141 -6.56 -2.34 -2.39
C VAL A 141 -6.41 -2.09 -3.88
N LEU A 142 -5.77 -2.99 -4.62
CA LEU A 142 -5.64 -2.92 -6.08
C LEU A 142 -7.01 -2.79 -6.76
N MET A 143 -7.98 -3.63 -6.38
CA MET A 143 -9.33 -3.60 -6.96
C MET A 143 -10.06 -2.29 -6.64
N GLN A 144 -9.84 -1.71 -5.46
CA GLN A 144 -10.40 -0.40 -5.11
C GLN A 144 -9.79 0.73 -5.95
N LEU A 145 -8.47 0.72 -6.16
CA LEU A 145 -7.79 1.69 -7.04
C LEU A 145 -8.32 1.60 -8.47
N ARG A 146 -8.44 0.37 -8.99
CA ARG A 146 -9.02 0.14 -10.31
C ARG A 146 -10.47 0.61 -10.40
N SER A 147 -11.32 0.28 -9.42
CA SER A 147 -12.72 0.74 -9.38
C SER A 147 -12.84 2.27 -9.20
N PHE A 148 -11.83 2.90 -8.60
CA PHE A 148 -11.72 4.36 -8.51
C PHE A 148 -11.36 5.00 -9.86
N GLY A 149 -10.84 4.23 -10.82
CA GLY A 149 -10.54 4.64 -12.19
C GLY A 149 -9.06 4.75 -12.53
N ILE A 150 -8.15 4.24 -11.70
CA ILE A 150 -6.72 4.16 -12.00
C ILE A 150 -6.50 2.96 -12.95
N PRO A 151 -5.76 3.12 -14.07
CA PRO A 151 -5.47 2.04 -15.00
C PRO A 151 -4.71 0.89 -14.32
N MET A 152 -4.99 -0.35 -14.73
CA MET A 152 -4.39 -1.54 -14.12
C MET A 152 -2.88 -1.63 -14.32
N ASP A 153 -2.39 -1.18 -15.46
CA ASP A 153 -0.98 -1.12 -15.84
C ASP A 153 -0.19 -0.03 -15.11
N HIS A 154 -0.89 0.89 -14.41
CA HIS A 154 -0.31 1.90 -13.53
C HIS A 154 -0.31 1.49 -12.04
N ILE A 155 -0.76 0.28 -11.70
CA ILE A 155 -0.80 -0.21 -10.31
C ILE A 155 0.26 -1.31 -10.15
N HIS A 156 1.28 -1.02 -9.37
CA HIS A 156 2.40 -1.90 -9.11
C HIS A 156 2.31 -2.51 -7.72
N ILE A 157 2.56 -3.82 -7.61
CA ILE A 157 2.58 -4.53 -6.32
C ILE A 157 4.01 -5.02 -6.06
N GLY A 158 4.58 -4.61 -4.94
CA GLY A 158 5.81 -5.19 -4.42
C GLY A 158 5.49 -6.56 -3.82
N ASN A 159 6.00 -7.62 -4.43
CA ASN A 159 5.72 -9.01 -4.04
C ASN A 159 6.57 -9.46 -2.84
N TYR A 160 6.51 -8.71 -1.72
CA TYR A 160 7.19 -9.05 -0.48
C TYR A 160 6.17 -9.24 0.63
N ASP A 161 6.07 -10.47 1.14
CA ASP A 161 5.29 -10.79 2.33
C ASP A 161 6.14 -10.49 3.58
N THR A 162 5.61 -9.70 4.51
CA THR A 162 6.34 -9.30 5.72
C THR A 162 6.59 -10.47 6.66
N PHE A 163 5.69 -11.44 6.73
CA PHE A 163 5.82 -12.61 7.58
C PHE A 163 6.80 -13.64 7.00
N GLU A 164 6.75 -13.90 5.68
CA GLU A 164 7.55 -14.91 5.00
C GLU A 164 9.01 -14.49 4.76
N ASN A 165 9.34 -13.21 4.94
CA ASN A 165 10.69 -12.67 4.73
C ASN A 165 11.32 -12.14 6.04
N PRO A 166 11.54 -12.99 7.06
CA PRO A 166 12.00 -12.57 8.38
C PRO A 166 13.41 -11.97 8.39
N GLU A 167 14.22 -12.24 7.37
CA GLU A 167 15.57 -11.68 7.20
C GLU A 167 15.56 -10.29 6.57
N LEU A 168 14.45 -9.89 5.95
CA LEU A 168 14.31 -8.62 5.24
C LEU A 168 13.39 -7.62 5.94
N LEU A 169 12.27 -8.10 6.50
CA LEU A 169 11.17 -7.26 6.94
C LEU A 169 10.66 -7.66 8.32
N TYR A 170 10.16 -6.68 9.06
CA TYR A 170 9.45 -6.88 10.32
C TYR A 170 7.98 -7.22 10.09
N SER A 171 7.44 -8.12 10.94
CA SER A 171 6.02 -8.47 10.94
C SER A 171 5.48 -8.50 12.37
N LYS A 172 4.41 -7.77 12.60
CA LYS A 172 3.68 -7.76 13.88
C LYS A 172 3.05 -9.13 14.17
N LEU A 173 2.56 -9.81 13.14
CA LEU A 173 2.00 -11.15 13.25
C LEU A 173 3.05 -12.17 13.73
N ARG A 174 4.32 -12.00 13.34
CA ARG A 174 5.46 -12.80 13.83
C ARG A 174 5.88 -12.42 15.25
N GLY A 175 5.40 -11.31 15.78
CA GLY A 175 5.73 -10.80 17.12
C GLY A 175 6.87 -9.78 17.15
N ASP A 176 7.29 -9.26 16.00
CA ASP A 176 8.31 -8.23 15.93
C ASP A 176 7.80 -6.91 16.53
N LYS A 177 8.68 -6.18 17.23
CA LYS A 177 8.33 -4.91 17.88
C LYS A 177 8.63 -3.68 17.02
N LYS A 178 9.31 -3.87 15.91
CA LYS A 178 9.71 -2.81 14.97
C LYS A 178 8.79 -2.80 13.76
N THR A 179 8.85 -1.70 13.01
CA THR A 179 8.11 -1.48 11.77
C THR A 179 9.07 -1.40 10.58
N ASN A 180 8.54 -1.56 9.39
CA ASN A 180 9.22 -1.33 8.11
C ASN A 180 8.99 0.12 7.71
N ARG A 181 10.06 0.86 7.44
CA ARG A 181 9.97 2.23 6.96
C ARG A 181 10.06 2.26 5.45
N SER A 182 9.01 2.76 4.80
CA SER A 182 8.96 3.01 3.36
C SER A 182 8.92 4.51 3.10
N VAL A 183 9.85 5.01 2.28
CA VAL A 183 9.97 6.43 1.93
C VAL A 183 9.68 6.61 0.45
N ALA A 184 8.76 7.48 0.12
CA ALA A 184 8.42 7.83 -1.25
C ALA A 184 8.84 9.27 -1.57
N LYS A 185 9.43 9.46 -2.75
CA LYS A 185 9.80 10.75 -3.30
C LYS A 185 9.10 10.96 -4.65
N LEU A 186 8.49 12.13 -4.80
CA LEU A 186 7.91 12.56 -6.07
C LEU A 186 9.02 12.95 -7.05
N LEU A 187 8.92 12.49 -8.29
CA LEU A 187 9.83 12.83 -9.38
C LEU A 187 9.21 13.86 -10.32
N GLY A 188 10.06 14.75 -10.84
CA GLY A 188 9.66 15.86 -11.74
C GLY A 188 9.62 15.49 -13.23
#